data_ff462c72a4de9d9181a9b7d1240b91e9
#
_entry.id   ff462c72a4de9d9181a9b7d1240b91e9
#
_cell.length_a   1.000
_cell.length_b   1.000
_cell.length_c   1.000
_cell.angle_alpha   90.00
_cell.angle_beta   90.00
_cell.angle_gamma   90.00
#
_symmetry.space_group_name_H-M   'P 1'
#
loop_
_entity.id
_entity.type
_entity.pdbx_description
1 polymer ?
#
loop_
_entity_poly.entity_id
_entity_poly.type
_entity_poly.pdbx_seq_one_letter_code
_entity_poly.pdbx_strand_id
1 'polypeptide(L)'
;MHYFSRLENSIKTNWNGIALANFRGESFTYGDLAKQIARFHVFFETVGLQKGDKVALCAKNSARWGITFFAANTYEAVLVPILADFNPESVNSLVDHSESKVLLTDTDIWNKLDITKMPTVQAVFSSSDFSLLYASDKKVQEACDNLDKLFEAKYPNGFSAENVSYPIDNDTNLAIINYTSGTTSAPKGVMLRYECVSENVTFGQKRLPTGPGEQLVSMLPMAHMYGMMFELIYPVCNGASVYYLGKTPTPALLLGAMKEVKPYLIITVPLVMEKIFKSKVAPIINKPAMKVLCAIPGLNQIIFKKVRKTLLEAFGGGVREIVMGGAALNPEVEKWFRRFKLPFTVGYGMTEAAPLLAYEDWWEFASKSCGKAVDSVEVRIDSDDPYKKVGEIQAKGNSIMTGYYKNEEATNAAFTADGWLRTGDLGLMDKKGNIYIKGRSKNMILSANGQNIYPEEIEAEVNNQPYVVESVVVDRGTKLVALIYMDADKAKAEGVDLEAYKKTIMTQVNATMPAYSKLTMVEYMDKPFEKTPKMSIKRFMYK
;
A
#
# COMPACT_ATOMS: atom_id res chain seq x y z
N MET A 1 10.63 -11.60 -17.34
CA MET A 1 12.07 -11.46 -16.94
C MET A 1 12.11 -11.36 -15.43
N HIS A 2 12.90 -12.23 -14.80
CA HIS A 2 13.05 -12.26 -13.35
C HIS A 2 13.51 -10.91 -12.79
N TYR A 3 12.92 -10.43 -11.69
CA TYR A 3 13.26 -9.10 -11.18
C TYR A 3 14.69 -8.99 -10.63
N PHE A 4 15.32 -10.14 -10.26
CA PHE A 4 16.74 -10.15 -9.88
C PHE A 4 17.67 -9.75 -11.03
N SER A 5 17.37 -10.16 -12.28
CA SER A 5 18.16 -9.71 -13.44
C SER A 5 18.12 -8.18 -13.58
N ARG A 6 16.96 -7.57 -13.25
CA ARG A 6 16.81 -6.11 -13.29
C ARG A 6 17.54 -5.44 -12.13
N LEU A 7 17.43 -6.01 -10.91
CA LEU A 7 18.16 -5.54 -9.74
C LEU A 7 19.67 -5.59 -9.99
N GLU A 8 20.18 -6.71 -10.49
CA GLU A 8 21.60 -6.89 -10.83
C GLU A 8 22.05 -5.86 -11.85
N ASN A 9 21.30 -5.68 -12.94
CA ASN A 9 21.60 -4.66 -13.93
C ASN A 9 21.61 -3.25 -13.33
N SER A 10 20.60 -2.89 -12.51
CA SER A 10 20.53 -1.58 -11.85
C SER A 10 21.69 -1.34 -10.92
N ILE A 11 22.10 -2.34 -10.14
CA ILE A 11 23.30 -2.27 -9.28
C ILE A 11 24.57 -2.02 -10.12
N LYS A 12 24.80 -2.83 -11.13
CA LYS A 12 26.01 -2.75 -11.96
C LYS A 12 26.12 -1.44 -12.73
N THR A 13 25.01 -0.94 -13.25
CA THR A 13 24.98 0.28 -14.07
C THR A 13 24.98 1.57 -13.25
N ASN A 14 24.49 1.53 -12.01
CA ASN A 14 24.34 2.73 -11.16
C ASN A 14 25.16 2.65 -9.88
N TRP A 15 26.29 1.94 -9.86
CA TRP A 15 27.09 1.58 -8.69
C TRP A 15 27.28 2.71 -7.67
N ASN A 16 27.61 3.91 -8.13
CA ASN A 16 27.84 5.08 -7.28
C ASN A 16 26.57 5.94 -7.07
N GLY A 17 25.45 5.61 -7.71
CA GLY A 17 24.18 6.30 -7.52
C GLY A 17 23.50 5.90 -6.23
N ILE A 18 22.74 6.81 -5.63
CA ILE A 18 21.93 6.50 -4.45
C ILE A 18 20.83 5.52 -4.83
N ALA A 19 20.74 4.39 -4.09
CA ALA A 19 19.62 3.44 -4.21
C ALA A 19 18.57 3.72 -3.13
N LEU A 20 18.97 3.77 -1.86
CA LEU A 20 18.12 3.90 -0.71
C LEU A 20 18.64 4.98 0.25
N ALA A 21 17.77 5.85 0.73
CA ALA A 21 18.14 6.89 1.67
C ALA A 21 17.04 7.14 2.72
N ASN A 22 17.42 7.43 3.93
CA ASN A 22 16.53 8.01 4.92
C ASN A 22 16.49 9.52 4.69
N PHE A 23 15.30 10.10 4.59
CA PHE A 23 15.16 11.55 4.36
C PHE A 23 15.88 12.35 5.45
N ARG A 24 16.86 13.16 5.05
CA ARG A 24 17.77 13.90 5.94
C ARG A 24 18.56 13.01 6.90
N GLY A 25 18.87 11.78 6.49
CA GLY A 25 19.63 10.80 7.25
C GLY A 25 20.67 10.11 6.38
N GLU A 26 20.97 8.86 6.71
CA GLU A 26 21.91 8.03 5.97
C GLU A 26 21.42 7.70 4.55
N SER A 27 22.37 7.48 3.66
CA SER A 27 22.10 7.04 2.28
C SER A 27 23.03 5.91 1.90
N PHE A 28 22.55 5.04 1.04
CA PHE A 28 23.27 3.89 0.50
C PHE A 28 23.26 3.98 -1.02
N THR A 29 24.44 3.91 -1.62
CA THR A 29 24.59 3.74 -3.06
C THR A 29 24.12 2.34 -3.50
N TYR A 30 23.99 2.11 -4.79
CA TYR A 30 23.75 0.76 -5.32
C TYR A 30 24.88 -0.20 -4.98
N GLY A 31 26.13 0.29 -4.95
CA GLY A 31 27.29 -0.47 -4.48
C GLY A 31 27.22 -0.81 -2.99
N ASP A 32 26.78 0.14 -2.14
CA ASP A 32 26.58 -0.11 -0.72
C ASP A 32 25.45 -1.13 -0.50
N LEU A 33 24.33 -1.00 -1.23
CA LEU A 33 23.24 -1.98 -1.21
C LEU A 33 23.75 -3.38 -1.53
N ALA A 34 24.50 -3.53 -2.62
CA ALA A 34 25.08 -4.82 -3.03
C ALA A 34 26.04 -5.38 -1.99
N LYS A 35 26.90 -4.54 -1.40
CA LYS A 35 27.83 -4.93 -0.34
C LYS A 35 27.09 -5.41 0.91
N GLN A 36 26.05 -4.71 1.34
CA GLN A 36 25.24 -5.13 2.49
C GLN A 36 24.49 -6.44 2.22
N ILE A 37 23.92 -6.61 1.03
CA ILE A 37 23.33 -7.88 0.60
C ILE A 37 24.34 -9.01 0.72
N ALA A 38 25.54 -8.84 0.18
CA ALA A 38 26.59 -9.85 0.22
C ALA A 38 27.06 -10.16 1.66
N ARG A 39 27.09 -9.17 2.56
CA ARG A 39 27.40 -9.36 3.98
C ARG A 39 26.34 -10.24 4.67
N PHE A 40 25.06 -9.98 4.41
CA PHE A 40 23.98 -10.83 4.92
C PHE A 40 24.08 -12.26 4.35
N HIS A 41 24.41 -12.42 3.07
CA HIS A 41 24.61 -13.74 2.49
C HIS A 41 25.73 -14.52 3.19
N VAL A 42 26.87 -13.86 3.48
CA VAL A 42 27.97 -14.47 4.26
C VAL A 42 27.49 -14.90 5.64
N PHE A 43 26.73 -14.05 6.33
CA PHE A 43 26.13 -14.40 7.62
C PHE A 43 25.19 -15.61 7.50
N PHE A 44 24.24 -15.59 6.56
CA PHE A 44 23.25 -16.65 6.35
C PHE A 44 23.93 -18.01 6.05
N GLU A 45 24.95 -18.01 5.19
CA GLU A 45 25.73 -19.20 4.90
C GLU A 45 26.43 -19.74 6.15
N THR A 46 27.05 -18.84 6.95
CA THR A 46 27.84 -19.22 8.13
C THR A 46 26.96 -19.83 9.22
N VAL A 47 25.76 -19.28 9.44
CA VAL A 47 24.80 -19.84 10.41
C VAL A 47 24.03 -21.05 9.88
N GLY A 48 24.12 -21.32 8.57
CA GLY A 48 23.47 -22.46 7.91
C GLY A 48 22.01 -22.21 7.57
N LEU A 49 21.62 -20.96 7.31
CA LEU A 49 20.30 -20.65 6.77
C LEU A 49 20.13 -21.34 5.41
N GLN A 50 19.00 -21.99 5.18
CA GLN A 50 18.71 -22.70 3.94
C GLN A 50 17.82 -21.85 3.02
N LYS A 51 17.86 -22.13 1.71
CA LYS A 51 16.87 -21.61 0.74
C LYS A 51 15.47 -22.00 1.18
N GLY A 52 14.53 -21.05 1.12
CA GLY A 52 13.16 -21.25 1.62
C GLY A 52 12.96 -21.06 3.12
N ASP A 53 14.05 -20.90 3.89
CA ASP A 53 13.92 -20.44 5.29
C ASP A 53 13.37 -19.03 5.35
N LYS A 54 12.72 -18.66 6.45
CA LYS A 54 12.02 -17.39 6.55
C LYS A 54 12.83 -16.37 7.34
N VAL A 55 12.80 -15.14 6.83
CA VAL A 55 13.37 -13.95 7.47
C VAL A 55 12.23 -12.99 7.77
N ALA A 56 11.91 -12.80 9.04
CA ALA A 56 10.90 -11.83 9.49
C ALA A 56 11.50 -10.42 9.54
N LEU A 57 10.67 -9.44 9.18
CA LEU A 57 11.06 -8.04 9.14
C LEU A 57 9.93 -7.18 9.73
N CYS A 58 10.12 -6.74 10.99
CA CYS A 58 9.16 -5.95 11.75
C CYS A 58 9.78 -4.64 12.21
N ALA A 59 9.82 -3.65 11.32
CA ALA A 59 10.46 -2.37 11.59
C ALA A 59 9.76 -1.23 10.82
N LYS A 60 10.01 0.00 11.24
CA LYS A 60 9.58 1.20 10.50
C LYS A 60 10.31 1.29 9.16
N ASN A 61 9.66 1.95 8.20
CA ASN A 61 10.26 2.19 6.89
C ASN A 61 11.64 2.87 7.01
N SER A 62 12.65 2.27 6.37
CA SER A 62 14.01 2.81 6.34
C SER A 62 14.80 2.22 5.17
N ALA A 63 15.94 2.81 4.85
CA ALA A 63 16.87 2.26 3.87
C ALA A 63 17.32 0.84 4.25
N ARG A 64 17.56 0.57 5.54
CA ARG A 64 17.95 -0.75 6.03
C ARG A 64 16.83 -1.79 5.94
N TRP A 65 15.58 -1.37 6.04
CA TRP A 65 14.43 -2.23 5.74
C TRP A 65 14.53 -2.76 4.30
N GLY A 66 14.79 -1.85 3.34
CA GLY A 66 14.95 -2.21 1.93
C GLY A 66 16.17 -3.11 1.66
N ILE A 67 17.30 -2.84 2.31
CA ILE A 67 18.50 -3.71 2.25
C ILE A 67 18.15 -5.13 2.72
N THR A 68 17.45 -5.25 3.85
CA THR A 68 17.07 -6.57 4.41
C THR A 68 16.13 -7.33 3.47
N PHE A 69 15.17 -6.62 2.85
CA PHE A 69 14.30 -7.22 1.83
C PHE A 69 15.13 -7.88 0.73
N PHE A 70 16.03 -7.11 0.10
CA PHE A 70 16.83 -7.63 -0.99
C PHE A 70 17.81 -8.71 -0.54
N ALA A 71 18.41 -8.57 0.66
CA ALA A 71 19.31 -9.59 1.20
C ALA A 71 18.62 -10.93 1.41
N ALA A 72 17.42 -10.94 2.00
CA ALA A 72 16.64 -12.17 2.19
C ALA A 72 16.23 -12.79 0.85
N ASN A 73 15.62 -11.99 -0.04
CA ASN A 73 15.08 -12.53 -1.29
C ASN A 73 16.19 -13.00 -2.25
N THR A 74 17.29 -12.27 -2.39
CA THR A 74 18.39 -12.68 -3.28
C THR A 74 19.20 -13.87 -2.74
N TYR A 75 19.07 -14.18 -1.45
CA TYR A 75 19.54 -15.44 -0.86
C TYR A 75 18.59 -16.61 -1.09
N GLU A 76 17.41 -16.35 -1.67
CA GLU A 76 16.29 -17.27 -1.79
C GLU A 76 15.66 -17.66 -0.43
N ALA A 77 15.82 -16.81 0.59
CA ALA A 77 15.03 -16.88 1.80
C ALA A 77 13.69 -16.16 1.60
N VAL A 78 12.64 -16.67 2.24
CA VAL A 78 11.29 -16.10 2.16
C VAL A 78 11.17 -14.92 3.11
N LEU A 79 10.86 -13.74 2.60
CA LEU A 79 10.62 -12.58 3.45
C LEU A 79 9.23 -12.65 4.09
N VAL A 80 9.17 -12.33 5.39
CA VAL A 80 7.94 -12.22 6.18
C VAL A 80 7.83 -10.79 6.71
N PRO A 81 7.26 -9.86 5.92
CA PRO A 81 7.10 -8.48 6.35
C PRO A 81 5.94 -8.36 7.36
N ILE A 82 6.22 -7.75 8.49
CA ILE A 82 5.27 -7.54 9.59
C ILE A 82 5.19 -6.04 9.87
N LEU A 83 3.97 -5.50 10.02
CA LEU A 83 3.78 -4.09 10.34
C LEU A 83 4.36 -3.75 11.72
N ALA A 84 5.14 -2.68 11.79
CA ALA A 84 5.70 -2.18 13.05
C ALA A 84 4.65 -1.75 14.08
N ASP A 85 3.42 -1.45 13.62
CA ASP A 85 2.30 -1.04 14.46
C ASP A 85 1.48 -2.22 15.04
N PHE A 86 1.86 -3.47 14.75
CA PHE A 86 1.26 -4.62 15.42
C PHE A 86 1.64 -4.64 16.91
N ASN A 87 0.70 -5.11 17.74
CA ASN A 87 1.02 -5.34 19.15
C ASN A 87 2.04 -6.49 19.30
N PRO A 88 2.81 -6.52 20.39
CA PRO A 88 3.88 -7.50 20.59
C PRO A 88 3.42 -8.96 20.49
N GLU A 89 2.24 -9.29 21.02
CA GLU A 89 1.68 -10.65 20.92
C GLU A 89 1.42 -11.07 19.49
N SER A 90 0.90 -10.16 18.68
CA SER A 90 0.71 -10.43 17.26
C SER A 90 2.03 -10.63 16.54
N VAL A 91 3.07 -9.84 16.85
CA VAL A 91 4.41 -10.01 16.25
C VAL A 91 4.98 -11.37 16.63
N ASN A 92 4.99 -11.73 17.92
CA ASN A 92 5.44 -13.04 18.40
C ASN A 92 4.73 -14.19 17.66
N SER A 93 3.39 -14.11 17.58
CA SER A 93 2.58 -15.13 16.91
C SER A 93 2.87 -15.25 15.42
N LEU A 94 3.11 -14.14 14.71
CA LEU A 94 3.40 -14.16 13.26
C LEU A 94 4.80 -14.68 12.96
N VAL A 95 5.79 -14.34 13.80
CA VAL A 95 7.16 -14.85 13.69
C VAL A 95 7.18 -16.36 13.96
N ASP A 96 6.48 -16.84 14.99
CA ASP A 96 6.35 -18.26 15.31
C ASP A 96 5.59 -19.01 14.20
N HIS A 97 4.40 -18.53 13.82
CA HIS A 97 3.59 -19.17 12.77
C HIS A 97 4.35 -19.29 11.44
N SER A 98 5.14 -18.28 11.08
CA SER A 98 5.98 -18.31 9.86
C SER A 98 7.21 -19.20 10.00
N GLU A 99 7.58 -19.62 11.23
CA GLU A 99 8.81 -20.36 11.52
C GLU A 99 10.06 -19.58 11.07
N SER A 100 10.05 -18.25 11.28
CA SER A 100 11.16 -17.41 10.88
C SER A 100 12.42 -17.72 11.70
N LYS A 101 13.55 -17.85 11.02
CA LYS A 101 14.86 -18.13 11.66
C LYS A 101 15.65 -16.87 11.98
N VAL A 102 15.41 -15.80 11.26
CA VAL A 102 16.03 -14.49 11.48
C VAL A 102 14.94 -13.45 11.60
N LEU A 103 15.09 -12.52 12.55
CA LEU A 103 14.23 -11.37 12.72
C LEU A 103 15.05 -10.09 12.63
N LEU A 104 14.62 -9.14 11.81
CA LEU A 104 15.11 -7.78 11.86
C LEU A 104 14.00 -6.88 12.40
N THR A 105 14.33 -6.07 13.42
CA THR A 105 13.31 -5.27 14.10
C THR A 105 13.89 -3.99 14.71
N ASP A 106 13.04 -3.00 14.99
CA ASP A 106 13.41 -1.84 15.78
C ASP A 106 13.67 -2.24 17.23
N THR A 107 14.69 -1.67 17.87
CA THR A 107 15.04 -1.97 19.27
C THR A 107 13.86 -1.74 20.23
N ASP A 108 13.05 -0.69 19.99
CA ASP A 108 11.86 -0.39 20.80
C ASP A 108 10.76 -1.45 20.67
N ILE A 109 10.70 -2.13 19.52
CA ILE A 109 9.79 -3.27 19.30
C ILE A 109 10.37 -4.49 20.00
N TRP A 110 11.67 -4.80 19.75
CA TRP A 110 12.36 -5.95 20.35
C TRP A 110 12.22 -6.02 21.86
N ASN A 111 12.41 -4.91 22.54
CA ASN A 111 12.29 -4.83 24.00
C ASN A 111 10.90 -5.21 24.58
N LYS A 112 9.91 -5.38 23.72
CA LYS A 112 8.54 -5.77 24.08
C LYS A 112 8.19 -7.19 23.62
N LEU A 113 9.06 -7.83 22.82
CA LEU A 113 8.85 -9.18 22.32
C LEU A 113 9.33 -10.23 23.34
N ASP A 114 8.77 -11.41 23.22
CA ASP A 114 9.12 -12.56 24.05
C ASP A 114 9.74 -13.65 23.16
N ILE A 115 11.07 -13.81 23.24
CA ILE A 115 11.80 -14.79 22.43
C ILE A 115 11.38 -16.22 22.70
N THR A 116 10.87 -16.53 23.90
CA THR A 116 10.40 -17.89 24.24
C THR A 116 9.18 -18.30 23.43
N LYS A 117 8.44 -17.33 22.89
CA LYS A 117 7.31 -17.52 21.97
C LYS A 117 7.72 -17.63 20.50
N MET A 118 9.01 -17.53 20.20
CA MET A 118 9.57 -17.56 18.84
C MET A 118 10.73 -18.56 18.77
N PRO A 119 10.51 -19.85 19.06
CA PRO A 119 11.58 -20.83 19.31
C PRO A 119 12.44 -21.14 18.09
N THR A 120 11.98 -20.80 16.88
CA THR A 120 12.74 -21.01 15.63
C THR A 120 13.74 -19.90 15.34
N VAL A 121 13.65 -18.75 16.05
CA VAL A 121 14.52 -17.59 15.80
C VAL A 121 15.94 -17.86 16.29
N GLN A 122 16.89 -17.78 15.39
CA GLN A 122 18.31 -17.97 15.66
C GLN A 122 19.04 -16.66 15.90
N ALA A 123 18.66 -15.60 15.18
CA ALA A 123 19.29 -14.28 15.27
C ALA A 123 18.24 -13.16 15.19
N VAL A 124 18.46 -12.12 15.99
CA VAL A 124 17.68 -10.87 15.87
C VAL A 124 18.63 -9.70 15.64
N PHE A 125 18.37 -8.91 14.62
CA PHE A 125 19.14 -7.71 14.27
C PHE A 125 18.35 -6.44 14.48
N SER A 126 19.03 -5.39 14.91
CA SER A 126 18.51 -4.03 14.95
C SER A 126 18.36 -3.46 13.54
N SER A 127 17.19 -2.86 13.25
CA SER A 127 16.97 -2.14 11.98
C SER A 127 17.76 -0.83 11.88
N SER A 128 18.28 -0.31 13.00
CA SER A 128 18.98 0.98 13.02
C SER A 128 20.42 0.91 12.52
N ASP A 129 21.11 -0.21 12.74
CA ASP A 129 22.55 -0.35 12.48
C ASP A 129 23.02 -1.76 12.11
N PHE A 130 22.09 -2.72 12.06
CA PHE A 130 22.34 -4.14 11.87
C PHE A 130 23.14 -4.80 13.02
N SER A 131 23.19 -4.18 14.21
CA SER A 131 23.76 -4.82 15.39
C SER A 131 22.92 -6.01 15.83
N LEU A 132 23.61 -7.04 16.37
CA LEU A 132 22.96 -8.24 16.89
C LEU A 132 22.30 -7.92 18.23
N LEU A 133 20.99 -8.19 18.34
CA LEU A 133 20.20 -8.03 19.56
C LEU A 133 20.03 -9.36 20.31
N TYR A 134 20.05 -10.48 19.59
CA TYR A 134 19.91 -11.82 20.15
C TYR A 134 20.60 -12.85 19.25
N ALA A 135 21.28 -13.81 19.87
CA ALA A 135 21.80 -15.03 19.27
C ALA A 135 21.31 -16.25 20.02
N SER A 136 20.82 -17.27 19.32
CA SER A 136 20.34 -18.51 19.92
C SER A 136 21.47 -19.36 20.53
N ASP A 137 22.65 -19.24 19.97
CA ASP A 137 23.83 -20.01 20.37
C ASP A 137 25.13 -19.26 20.05
N LYS A 138 26.24 -19.87 20.48
CA LYS A 138 27.59 -19.31 20.30
C LYS A 138 28.02 -19.21 18.84
N LYS A 139 27.56 -20.12 17.96
CA LYS A 139 27.90 -20.09 16.53
C LYS A 139 27.34 -18.85 15.86
N VAL A 140 26.11 -18.48 16.19
CA VAL A 140 25.45 -17.27 15.66
C VAL A 140 26.18 -16.01 16.16
N GLN A 141 26.56 -15.97 17.44
CA GLN A 141 27.33 -14.84 17.99
C GLN A 141 28.68 -14.71 17.29
N GLU A 142 29.43 -15.79 17.17
CA GLU A 142 30.75 -15.82 16.51
C GLU A 142 30.67 -15.45 15.01
N ALA A 143 29.60 -15.84 14.32
CA ALA A 143 29.37 -15.45 12.93
C ALA A 143 29.21 -13.93 12.79
N CYS A 144 28.50 -13.28 13.74
CA CYS A 144 28.36 -11.83 13.77
C CYS A 144 29.69 -11.13 14.12
N ASP A 145 30.38 -11.59 15.18
CA ASP A 145 31.62 -10.98 15.66
C ASP A 145 32.75 -11.04 14.63
N ASN A 146 32.76 -12.07 13.78
CA ASN A 146 33.74 -12.26 12.74
C ASN A 146 33.27 -11.92 11.33
N LEU A 147 32.09 -11.29 11.18
CA LEU A 147 31.47 -11.08 9.87
C LEU A 147 32.39 -10.32 8.88
N ASP A 148 33.17 -9.33 9.36
CA ASP A 148 34.11 -8.60 8.51
C ASP A 148 35.23 -9.50 7.98
N LYS A 149 35.79 -10.34 8.84
CA LYS A 149 36.84 -11.30 8.44
C LYS A 149 36.29 -12.36 7.48
N LEU A 150 35.08 -12.84 7.71
CA LEU A 150 34.41 -13.81 6.84
C LEU A 150 34.11 -13.20 5.47
N PHE A 151 33.70 -11.94 5.46
CA PHE A 151 33.44 -11.20 4.23
C PHE A 151 34.73 -10.96 3.43
N GLU A 152 35.79 -10.51 4.08
CA GLU A 152 37.13 -10.33 3.46
C GLU A 152 37.70 -11.66 2.94
N ALA A 153 37.53 -12.75 3.68
CA ALA A 153 37.94 -14.08 3.22
C ALA A 153 37.19 -14.56 1.98
N LYS A 154 35.91 -14.23 1.88
CA LYS A 154 35.06 -14.54 0.69
C LYS A 154 35.42 -13.66 -0.51
N TYR A 155 35.80 -12.41 -0.27
CA TYR A 155 36.15 -11.43 -1.30
C TYR A 155 37.58 -10.86 -1.11
N PRO A 156 38.61 -11.67 -1.29
CA PRO A 156 40.01 -11.29 -0.96
C PRO A 156 40.55 -10.14 -1.83
N ASN A 157 39.99 -9.93 -3.02
CA ASN A 157 40.33 -8.82 -3.92
C ASN A 157 39.43 -7.59 -3.76
N GLY A 158 38.61 -7.55 -2.68
CA GLY A 158 37.56 -6.56 -2.49
C GLY A 158 36.26 -6.94 -3.19
N PHE A 159 35.15 -6.28 -2.78
CA PHE A 159 33.83 -6.48 -3.37
C PHE A 159 33.53 -5.39 -4.40
N SER A 160 33.15 -5.79 -5.60
CA SER A 160 32.87 -4.90 -6.73
C SER A 160 31.58 -5.31 -7.48
N ALA A 161 31.18 -4.54 -8.49
CA ALA A 161 30.05 -4.86 -9.34
C ALA A 161 30.15 -6.22 -10.05
N GLU A 162 31.37 -6.72 -10.29
CA GLU A 162 31.62 -8.02 -10.91
C GLU A 162 31.21 -9.19 -10.01
N ASN A 163 31.20 -8.98 -8.68
CA ASN A 163 30.80 -10.00 -7.72
C ASN A 163 29.28 -10.13 -7.59
N VAL A 164 28.50 -9.21 -8.19
CA VAL A 164 27.04 -9.21 -8.08
C VAL A 164 26.45 -10.20 -9.08
N SER A 165 25.83 -11.24 -8.55
CA SER A 165 25.08 -12.23 -9.32
C SER A 165 24.00 -12.85 -8.43
N TYR A 166 22.78 -12.93 -8.92
CA TYR A 166 21.65 -13.49 -8.19
C TYR A 166 20.98 -14.61 -8.98
N PRO A 167 20.39 -15.63 -8.31
CA PRO A 167 19.71 -16.74 -8.97
C PRO A 167 18.45 -16.27 -9.71
N ILE A 168 18.19 -16.79 -10.91
CA ILE A 168 17.07 -16.40 -11.78
C ILE A 168 16.23 -17.59 -12.26
N ASP A 169 16.50 -18.78 -11.77
CA ASP A 169 15.84 -20.05 -12.13
C ASP A 169 14.81 -20.51 -11.08
N ASN A 170 14.29 -19.57 -10.29
CA ASN A 170 13.46 -19.85 -9.12
C ASN A 170 12.08 -19.18 -9.16
N ASP A 171 11.56 -18.81 -10.34
CA ASP A 171 10.30 -18.09 -10.52
C ASP A 171 9.11 -18.68 -9.74
N THR A 172 9.05 -20.01 -9.62
CA THR A 172 7.98 -20.72 -8.93
C THR A 172 8.18 -20.84 -7.42
N ASN A 173 9.37 -20.50 -6.91
CA ASN A 173 9.66 -20.56 -5.48
C ASN A 173 8.96 -19.45 -4.72
N LEU A 174 8.70 -19.70 -3.44
CA LEU A 174 8.09 -18.73 -2.54
C LEU A 174 9.07 -17.60 -2.22
N ALA A 175 8.67 -16.37 -2.47
CA ALA A 175 9.46 -15.17 -2.22
C ALA A 175 9.03 -14.43 -0.95
N ILE A 176 7.71 -14.34 -0.71
CA ILE A 176 7.13 -13.52 0.35
C ILE A 176 5.95 -14.25 0.99
N ILE A 177 5.84 -14.19 2.33
CA ILE A 177 4.60 -14.47 3.06
C ILE A 177 4.13 -13.17 3.68
N ASN A 178 3.14 -12.51 3.06
CA ASN A 178 2.61 -11.23 3.54
C ASN A 178 1.32 -11.43 4.34
N TYR A 179 1.35 -11.14 5.64
CA TYR A 179 0.19 -11.31 6.50
C TYR A 179 -0.84 -10.22 6.31
N THR A 180 -2.08 -10.63 6.02
CA THR A 180 -3.22 -9.73 5.93
C THR A 180 -4.01 -9.75 7.24
N SER A 181 -4.36 -8.56 7.75
CA SER A 181 -5.30 -8.47 8.87
C SER A 181 -6.69 -8.84 8.38
N GLY A 182 -7.12 -10.06 8.64
CA GLY A 182 -8.52 -10.44 8.45
C GLY A 182 -9.45 -9.55 9.29
N THR A 183 -10.58 -9.15 8.73
CA THR A 183 -11.59 -8.36 9.46
C THR A 183 -12.33 -9.17 10.53
N THR A 184 -12.20 -10.49 10.54
CA THR A 184 -13.01 -11.40 11.37
C THR A 184 -12.25 -12.62 11.92
N SER A 185 -10.96 -12.80 11.57
CA SER A 185 -10.18 -14.00 11.94
C SER A 185 -8.71 -13.65 12.14
N ALA A 186 -7.92 -14.62 12.62
CA ALA A 186 -6.46 -14.50 12.69
C ALA A 186 -5.85 -14.05 11.34
N PRO A 187 -4.72 -13.31 11.35
CA PRO A 187 -4.04 -12.90 10.14
C PRO A 187 -3.71 -14.09 9.24
N LYS A 188 -3.91 -13.94 7.92
CA LYS A 188 -3.60 -14.97 6.92
C LYS A 188 -2.31 -14.60 6.20
N GLY A 189 -1.36 -15.53 6.11
CA GLY A 189 -0.10 -15.35 5.39
C GLY A 189 -0.28 -15.62 3.90
N VAL A 190 -0.36 -14.60 3.09
CA VAL A 190 -0.46 -14.69 1.62
C VAL A 190 0.87 -15.14 1.05
N MET A 191 0.89 -16.25 0.32
CA MET A 191 2.08 -16.83 -0.30
C MET A 191 2.28 -16.30 -1.72
N LEU A 192 3.36 -15.54 -1.93
CA LEU A 192 3.70 -14.93 -3.22
C LEU A 192 5.02 -15.49 -3.75
N ARG A 193 5.00 -15.97 -5.01
CA ARG A 193 6.18 -16.48 -5.71
C ARG A 193 7.02 -15.35 -6.28
N TYR A 194 8.27 -15.65 -6.67
CA TYR A 194 9.13 -14.69 -7.37
C TYR A 194 8.50 -14.20 -8.67
N GLU A 195 7.79 -15.06 -9.39
CA GLU A 195 7.03 -14.68 -10.58
C GLU A 195 6.02 -13.57 -10.31
N CYS A 196 5.26 -13.65 -9.19
CA CYS A 196 4.28 -12.63 -8.83
C CYS A 196 4.94 -11.24 -8.67
N VAL A 197 6.14 -11.21 -8.07
CA VAL A 197 6.92 -9.98 -7.91
C VAL A 197 7.44 -9.49 -9.27
N SER A 198 8.01 -10.39 -10.08
CA SER A 198 8.58 -10.11 -11.40
C SER A 198 7.55 -9.50 -12.37
N GLU A 199 6.30 -9.98 -12.35
CA GLU A 199 5.23 -9.45 -13.20
C GLU A 199 4.87 -8.00 -12.82
N ASN A 200 4.77 -7.69 -11.53
CA ASN A 200 4.50 -6.33 -11.08
C ASN A 200 5.66 -5.36 -11.37
N VAL A 201 6.92 -5.82 -11.25
CA VAL A 201 8.09 -5.02 -11.68
C VAL A 201 8.06 -4.78 -13.19
N THR A 202 7.68 -5.80 -13.98
CA THR A 202 7.53 -5.68 -15.44
C THR A 202 6.45 -4.67 -15.81
N PHE A 203 5.30 -4.71 -15.12
CA PHE A 203 4.25 -3.71 -15.26
C PHE A 203 4.80 -2.30 -14.99
N GLY A 204 5.46 -2.11 -13.84
CA GLY A 204 6.01 -0.79 -13.46
C GLY A 204 6.95 -0.23 -14.53
N GLN A 205 7.85 -1.05 -15.08
CA GLN A 205 8.75 -0.61 -16.15
C GLN A 205 8.05 -0.20 -17.44
N LYS A 206 6.94 -0.85 -17.77
CA LYS A 206 6.18 -0.54 -18.99
C LYS A 206 5.33 0.73 -18.85
N ARG A 207 4.81 0.99 -17.65
CA ARG A 207 3.72 1.95 -17.46
C ARG A 207 4.06 3.13 -16.55
N LEU A 208 5.00 2.99 -15.63
CA LEU A 208 5.31 4.03 -14.65
C LEU A 208 6.61 4.77 -14.99
N PRO A 209 6.63 6.11 -14.81
CA PRO A 209 7.75 6.93 -15.25
C PRO A 209 8.86 7.01 -14.20
N THR A 210 9.66 5.94 -14.03
CA THR A 210 10.88 6.00 -13.20
C THR A 210 12.05 5.32 -13.88
N GLY A 211 13.26 5.84 -13.63
CA GLY A 211 14.49 5.30 -14.17
C GLY A 211 15.72 5.82 -13.44
N PRO A 212 16.93 5.54 -13.96
CA PRO A 212 18.17 6.01 -13.36
C PRO A 212 18.22 7.53 -13.18
N GLY A 213 18.61 7.97 -11.98
CA GLY A 213 18.68 9.40 -11.62
C GLY A 213 17.34 10.00 -11.18
N GLU A 214 16.23 9.28 -11.28
CA GLU A 214 14.93 9.70 -10.78
C GLU A 214 14.75 9.30 -9.33
N GLN A 215 13.87 10.01 -8.62
CA GLN A 215 13.74 9.90 -7.17
C GLN A 215 12.27 9.70 -6.78
N LEU A 216 12.05 8.93 -5.70
CA LEU A 216 10.75 8.74 -5.07
C LEU A 216 10.83 9.07 -3.58
N VAL A 217 9.70 9.53 -3.02
CA VAL A 217 9.51 9.63 -1.58
C VAL A 217 8.60 8.50 -1.14
N SER A 218 9.13 7.60 -0.31
CA SER A 218 8.36 6.50 0.28
C SER A 218 7.56 6.99 1.48
N MET A 219 6.24 6.84 1.42
CA MET A 219 5.32 7.29 2.46
C MET A 219 4.36 6.19 2.94
N LEU A 220 4.23 5.11 2.17
CA LEU A 220 3.36 3.98 2.51
C LEU A 220 4.11 2.97 3.39
N PRO A 221 3.43 2.24 4.29
CA PRO A 221 4.09 1.17 5.03
C PRO A 221 4.66 0.10 4.08
N MET A 222 5.98 -0.15 4.15
CA MET A 222 6.63 -1.13 3.28
C MET A 222 6.25 -2.58 3.60
N ALA A 223 5.77 -2.87 4.81
CA ALA A 223 5.20 -4.17 5.11
C ALA A 223 3.85 -4.44 4.38
N HIS A 224 3.27 -3.41 3.74
CA HIS A 224 2.16 -3.59 2.80
C HIS A 224 2.66 -3.82 1.39
N MET A 225 2.06 -4.78 0.69
CA MET A 225 2.48 -5.15 -0.67
C MET A 225 2.50 -3.97 -1.65
N TYR A 226 1.58 -3.02 -1.52
CA TYR A 226 1.54 -1.82 -2.36
C TYR A 226 2.76 -0.91 -2.17
N GLY A 227 3.10 -0.57 -0.93
CA GLY A 227 4.29 0.21 -0.60
C GLY A 227 5.57 -0.57 -0.96
N MET A 228 5.65 -1.84 -0.56
CA MET A 228 6.80 -2.69 -0.85
C MET A 228 7.09 -2.80 -2.35
N MET A 229 6.05 -3.03 -3.17
CA MET A 229 6.21 -3.19 -4.61
C MET A 229 6.61 -1.89 -5.31
N PHE A 230 5.84 -0.79 -5.08
CA PHE A 230 5.96 0.41 -5.89
C PHE A 230 6.77 1.54 -5.26
N GLU A 231 7.12 1.44 -3.97
CA GLU A 231 8.04 2.38 -3.32
C GLU A 231 9.40 1.76 -2.96
N LEU A 232 9.62 0.45 -3.21
CA LEU A 232 10.91 -0.21 -2.99
C LEU A 232 11.33 -1.06 -4.19
N ILE A 233 10.63 -2.19 -4.46
CA ILE A 233 11.13 -3.22 -5.38
C ILE A 233 11.24 -2.66 -6.80
N TYR A 234 10.14 -2.15 -7.34
CA TYR A 234 10.09 -1.62 -8.70
C TYR A 234 11.10 -0.48 -8.94
N PRO A 235 11.12 0.60 -8.13
CA PRO A 235 12.03 1.72 -8.40
C PRO A 235 13.51 1.33 -8.30
N VAL A 236 13.90 0.50 -7.33
CA VAL A 236 15.30 0.03 -7.19
C VAL A 236 15.67 -0.89 -8.36
N CYS A 237 14.78 -1.79 -8.79
CA CYS A 237 15.00 -2.61 -9.98
C CYS A 237 15.07 -1.80 -11.28
N ASN A 238 14.65 -0.54 -11.24
CA ASN A 238 14.66 0.37 -12.39
C ASN A 238 15.75 1.47 -12.31
N GLY A 239 16.64 1.41 -11.33
CA GLY A 239 17.76 2.33 -11.18
C GLY A 239 17.42 3.65 -10.49
N ALA A 240 16.22 3.79 -9.93
CA ALA A 240 15.79 5.00 -9.22
C ALA A 240 16.23 5.01 -7.75
N SER A 241 16.18 6.20 -7.12
CA SER A 241 16.51 6.39 -5.71
C SER A 241 15.25 6.50 -4.87
N VAL A 242 15.20 5.85 -3.71
CA VAL A 242 14.07 5.88 -2.79
C VAL A 242 14.45 6.57 -1.49
N TYR A 243 13.66 7.57 -1.08
CA TYR A 243 13.84 8.34 0.15
C TYR A 243 12.72 8.05 1.14
N TYR A 244 13.07 7.44 2.27
CA TYR A 244 12.14 7.06 3.34
C TYR A 244 11.95 8.19 4.33
N LEU A 245 10.70 8.53 4.66
CA LEU A 245 10.40 9.59 5.63
C LEU A 245 10.79 9.20 7.06
N GLY A 246 10.81 7.91 7.39
CA GLY A 246 11.17 7.40 8.73
C GLY A 246 10.22 7.80 9.86
N LYS A 247 9.18 8.56 9.55
CA LYS A 247 8.15 9.06 10.50
C LYS A 247 6.78 8.98 9.85
N THR A 248 5.74 8.96 10.66
CA THR A 248 4.36 9.05 10.17
C THR A 248 4.19 10.30 9.30
N PRO A 249 3.72 10.15 8.05
CA PRO A 249 3.57 11.26 7.12
C PRO A 249 2.58 12.30 7.64
N THR A 250 3.06 13.50 7.97
CA THR A 250 2.20 14.68 8.13
C THR A 250 2.23 15.49 6.84
N PRO A 251 1.18 16.27 6.50
CA PRO A 251 1.19 17.09 5.29
C PRO A 251 2.41 18.01 5.18
N ALA A 252 2.88 18.58 6.31
CA ALA A 252 4.04 19.46 6.32
C ALA A 252 5.35 18.72 6.04
N LEU A 253 5.57 17.56 6.68
CA LEU A 253 6.76 16.72 6.46
C LEU A 253 6.80 16.20 5.02
N LEU A 254 5.65 15.72 4.54
CA LEU A 254 5.53 15.16 3.19
C LEU A 254 5.84 16.21 2.11
N LEU A 255 5.19 17.39 2.18
CA LEU A 255 5.44 18.46 1.21
C LEU A 255 6.88 18.99 1.31
N GLY A 256 7.46 19.03 2.51
CA GLY A 256 8.87 19.38 2.71
C GLY A 256 9.80 18.38 2.01
N ALA A 257 9.58 17.09 2.19
CA ALA A 257 10.36 16.04 1.54
C ALA A 257 10.19 16.07 0.01
N MET A 258 8.96 16.19 -0.48
CA MET A 258 8.70 16.29 -1.91
C MET A 258 9.39 17.49 -2.57
N LYS A 259 9.44 18.63 -1.87
CA LYS A 259 10.12 19.84 -2.37
C LYS A 259 11.63 19.65 -2.48
N GLU A 260 12.25 18.91 -1.56
CA GLU A 260 13.70 18.64 -1.57
C GLU A 260 14.07 17.51 -2.52
N VAL A 261 13.34 16.40 -2.48
CA VAL A 261 13.59 15.20 -3.28
C VAL A 261 13.14 15.38 -4.74
N LYS A 262 12.07 16.13 -4.98
CA LYS A 262 11.48 16.38 -6.32
C LYS A 262 11.09 15.09 -7.04
N PRO A 263 10.19 14.28 -6.46
CA PRO A 263 9.85 12.98 -7.03
C PRO A 263 9.21 13.11 -8.43
N TYR A 264 9.48 12.14 -9.29
CA TYR A 264 8.83 11.98 -10.60
C TYR A 264 7.50 11.25 -10.52
N LEU A 265 7.45 10.26 -9.64
CA LEU A 265 6.28 9.43 -9.38
C LEU A 265 5.88 9.57 -7.91
N ILE A 266 4.60 9.74 -7.66
CA ILE A 266 4.02 9.72 -6.32
C ILE A 266 3.11 8.49 -6.22
N ILE A 267 3.47 7.57 -5.31
CA ILE A 267 2.63 6.43 -4.93
C ILE A 267 1.96 6.78 -3.61
N THR A 268 0.64 6.76 -3.57
CA THR A 268 -0.08 7.23 -2.38
C THR A 268 -1.45 6.58 -2.21
N VAL A 269 -2.16 6.95 -1.15
CA VAL A 269 -3.57 6.59 -0.96
C VAL A 269 -4.46 7.81 -1.13
N PRO A 270 -5.73 7.65 -1.55
CA PRO A 270 -6.66 8.76 -1.75
C PRO A 270 -6.74 9.72 -0.58
N LEU A 271 -6.78 9.21 0.65
CA LEU A 271 -6.88 10.00 1.88
C LEU A 271 -5.80 11.10 1.99
N VAL A 272 -4.57 10.83 1.55
CA VAL A 272 -3.47 11.82 1.59
C VAL A 272 -3.76 12.97 0.63
N MET A 273 -4.15 12.64 -0.61
CA MET A 273 -4.46 13.64 -1.62
C MET A 273 -5.73 14.44 -1.30
N GLU A 274 -6.73 13.78 -0.71
CA GLU A 274 -7.95 14.42 -0.22
C GLU A 274 -7.67 15.41 0.91
N LYS A 275 -6.81 15.05 1.87
CA LYS A 275 -6.38 15.96 2.93
C LYS A 275 -5.64 17.18 2.38
N ILE A 276 -4.76 16.98 1.40
CA ILE A 276 -4.06 18.09 0.71
C ILE A 276 -5.09 18.97 -0.01
N PHE A 277 -6.02 18.38 -0.75
CA PHE A 277 -7.09 19.11 -1.43
C PHE A 277 -7.95 19.91 -0.42
N LYS A 278 -8.47 19.27 0.62
CA LYS A 278 -9.31 19.90 1.64
C LYS A 278 -8.59 21.03 2.38
N SER A 279 -7.29 20.89 2.65
CA SER A 279 -6.52 21.90 3.41
C SER A 279 -5.97 23.04 2.55
N LYS A 280 -5.61 22.80 1.29
CA LYS A 280 -4.90 23.78 0.46
C LYS A 280 -5.72 24.32 -0.72
N VAL A 281 -6.61 23.53 -1.29
CA VAL A 281 -7.35 23.86 -2.52
C VAL A 281 -8.79 24.30 -2.21
N ALA A 282 -9.52 23.49 -1.46
CA ALA A 282 -10.93 23.74 -1.17
C ALA A 282 -11.22 25.11 -0.53
N PRO A 283 -10.41 25.63 0.42
CA PRO A 283 -10.63 26.97 0.99
C PRO A 283 -10.53 28.09 -0.04
N ILE A 284 -9.80 27.87 -1.14
CA ILE A 284 -9.62 28.88 -2.21
C ILE A 284 -10.80 28.81 -3.17
N ILE A 285 -11.11 27.61 -3.71
CA ILE A 285 -12.13 27.44 -4.74
C ILE A 285 -13.55 27.62 -4.22
N ASN A 286 -13.79 27.44 -2.92
CA ASN A 286 -15.09 27.60 -2.29
C ASN A 286 -15.46 29.06 -1.98
N LYS A 287 -14.53 30.02 -2.12
CA LYS A 287 -14.86 31.43 -1.99
C LYS A 287 -15.90 31.85 -3.05
N PRO A 288 -16.93 32.67 -2.68
CA PRO A 288 -17.99 33.05 -3.63
C PRO A 288 -17.47 33.61 -4.94
N ALA A 289 -16.52 34.52 -4.90
CA ALA A 289 -15.88 35.09 -6.10
C ALA A 289 -15.19 34.02 -6.95
N MET A 290 -14.48 33.06 -6.33
CA MET A 290 -13.80 31.98 -7.06
C MET A 290 -14.78 31.00 -7.70
N LYS A 291 -15.93 30.72 -7.05
CA LYS A 291 -17.00 29.90 -7.66
C LYS A 291 -17.52 30.52 -8.94
N VAL A 292 -17.76 31.82 -8.94
CA VAL A 292 -18.18 32.58 -10.14
C VAL A 292 -17.08 32.51 -11.22
N LEU A 293 -15.83 32.81 -10.88
CA LEU A 293 -14.71 32.81 -11.82
C LEU A 293 -14.49 31.40 -12.41
N CYS A 294 -14.61 30.35 -11.61
CA CYS A 294 -14.50 28.96 -12.09
C CYS A 294 -15.68 28.52 -12.99
N ALA A 295 -16.78 29.25 -13.01
CA ALA A 295 -17.93 28.98 -13.88
C ALA A 295 -17.80 29.67 -15.26
N ILE A 296 -16.95 30.70 -15.41
CA ILE A 296 -16.81 31.46 -16.66
C ILE A 296 -15.88 30.70 -17.62
N PRO A 297 -16.37 30.30 -18.83
CA PRO A 297 -15.54 29.66 -19.86
C PRO A 297 -14.33 30.53 -20.25
N GLY A 298 -13.17 29.88 -20.44
CA GLY A 298 -11.90 30.55 -20.73
C GLY A 298 -11.17 31.03 -19.48
N LEU A 299 -11.80 31.78 -18.58
CA LEU A 299 -11.18 32.26 -17.35
C LEU A 299 -10.89 31.10 -16.38
N ASN A 300 -11.80 30.12 -16.31
CA ASN A 300 -11.62 28.90 -15.53
C ASN A 300 -10.35 28.14 -15.94
N GLN A 301 -10.00 28.08 -17.23
CA GLN A 301 -8.80 27.40 -17.71
C GLN A 301 -7.52 28.04 -17.16
N ILE A 302 -7.47 29.37 -17.07
CA ILE A 302 -6.34 30.11 -16.50
C ILE A 302 -6.19 29.78 -15.00
N ILE A 303 -7.32 29.78 -14.27
CA ILE A 303 -7.33 29.47 -12.85
C ILE A 303 -6.89 28.01 -12.62
N PHE A 304 -7.46 27.05 -13.36
CA PHE A 304 -7.14 25.63 -13.22
C PHE A 304 -5.67 25.35 -13.56
N LYS A 305 -5.11 26.01 -14.59
CA LYS A 305 -3.69 25.93 -14.92
C LYS A 305 -2.81 26.46 -13.77
N LYS A 306 -3.21 27.57 -13.13
CA LYS A 306 -2.50 28.13 -11.97
C LYS A 306 -2.55 27.19 -10.78
N VAL A 307 -3.73 26.64 -10.44
CA VAL A 307 -3.90 25.67 -9.34
C VAL A 307 -3.05 24.41 -9.60
N ARG A 308 -3.11 23.85 -10.82
CA ARG A 308 -2.25 22.72 -11.22
C ARG A 308 -0.78 23.04 -10.99
N LYS A 309 -0.30 24.17 -11.49
CA LYS A 309 1.11 24.58 -11.35
C LYS A 309 1.51 24.66 -9.89
N THR A 310 0.70 25.32 -9.05
CA THR A 310 0.97 25.45 -7.61
C THR A 310 1.00 24.11 -6.89
N LEU A 311 0.09 23.16 -7.24
CA LEU A 311 0.09 21.82 -6.65
C LEU A 311 1.34 21.03 -7.07
N LEU A 312 1.69 21.04 -8.36
CA LEU A 312 2.88 20.34 -8.84
C LEU A 312 4.17 20.92 -8.26
N GLU A 313 4.26 22.25 -8.11
CA GLU A 313 5.38 22.93 -7.44
C GLU A 313 5.47 22.54 -5.96
N ALA A 314 4.33 22.38 -5.27
CA ALA A 314 4.30 21.89 -3.90
C ALA A 314 4.80 20.44 -3.78
N PHE A 315 4.65 19.65 -4.83
CA PHE A 315 5.17 18.28 -4.93
C PHE A 315 6.61 18.22 -5.52
N GLY A 316 7.31 19.36 -5.60
CA GLY A 316 8.70 19.41 -6.07
C GLY A 316 8.86 19.78 -7.54
N GLY A 317 7.78 19.95 -8.30
CA GLY A 317 7.78 20.43 -9.70
C GLY A 317 8.07 19.38 -10.77
N GLY A 318 8.59 18.21 -10.38
CA GLY A 318 9.00 17.15 -11.32
C GLY A 318 7.95 16.06 -11.58
N VAL A 319 6.82 16.08 -10.87
CA VAL A 319 5.84 14.99 -10.88
C VAL A 319 5.22 14.81 -12.26
N ARG A 320 5.37 13.59 -12.79
CA ARG A 320 4.76 13.16 -14.07
C ARG A 320 3.48 12.36 -13.84
N GLU A 321 3.40 11.66 -12.71
CA GLU A 321 2.25 10.83 -12.38
C GLU A 321 2.04 10.69 -10.87
N ILE A 322 0.76 10.61 -10.47
CA ILE A 322 0.31 10.33 -9.11
C ILE A 322 -0.59 9.09 -9.17
N VAL A 323 -0.11 7.97 -8.63
CA VAL A 323 -0.89 6.74 -8.56
C VAL A 323 -1.49 6.60 -7.17
N MET A 324 -2.80 6.49 -7.10
CA MET A 324 -3.53 6.27 -5.87
C MET A 324 -4.10 4.86 -5.83
N GLY A 325 -3.95 4.17 -4.70
CA GLY A 325 -4.45 2.81 -4.51
C GLY A 325 -4.94 2.56 -3.08
N GLY A 326 -5.52 1.38 -2.86
CA GLY A 326 -5.93 0.91 -1.54
C GLY A 326 -7.31 1.39 -1.06
N ALA A 327 -7.91 2.40 -1.71
CA ALA A 327 -9.26 2.89 -1.43
C ALA A 327 -9.83 3.62 -2.64
N ALA A 328 -11.14 3.83 -2.67
CA ALA A 328 -11.80 4.68 -3.67
C ALA A 328 -11.44 6.15 -3.44
N LEU A 329 -11.19 6.89 -4.53
CA LEU A 329 -11.00 8.33 -4.49
C LEU A 329 -12.37 9.02 -4.37
N ASN A 330 -12.44 10.01 -3.50
CA ASN A 330 -13.63 10.83 -3.33
C ASN A 330 -14.07 11.47 -4.66
N PRO A 331 -15.33 11.29 -5.12
CA PRO A 331 -15.79 11.75 -6.44
C PRO A 331 -15.68 13.26 -6.65
N GLU A 332 -15.91 14.08 -5.61
CA GLU A 332 -15.78 15.54 -5.72
C GLU A 332 -14.31 15.95 -5.87
N VAL A 333 -13.39 15.30 -5.17
CA VAL A 333 -11.95 15.54 -5.31
C VAL A 333 -11.47 15.10 -6.68
N GLU A 334 -11.93 13.93 -7.17
CA GLU A 334 -11.64 13.45 -8.52
C GLU A 334 -12.08 14.46 -9.59
N LYS A 335 -13.31 14.97 -9.48
CA LYS A 335 -13.84 15.99 -10.40
C LYS A 335 -12.95 17.23 -10.47
N TRP A 336 -12.42 17.70 -9.34
CA TRP A 336 -11.51 18.84 -9.32
C TRP A 336 -10.14 18.50 -9.90
N PHE A 337 -9.56 17.36 -9.55
CA PHE A 337 -8.27 16.92 -10.12
C PHE A 337 -8.33 16.81 -11.65
N ARG A 338 -9.44 16.30 -12.20
CA ARG A 338 -9.69 16.27 -13.64
C ARG A 338 -9.80 17.66 -14.25
N ARG A 339 -10.52 18.60 -13.61
CA ARG A 339 -10.62 19.99 -14.05
C ARG A 339 -9.25 20.67 -14.08
N PHE A 340 -8.41 20.41 -13.10
CA PHE A 340 -7.04 20.92 -13.07
C PHE A 340 -6.11 20.20 -14.04
N LYS A 341 -6.54 19.10 -14.65
CA LYS A 341 -5.69 18.19 -15.45
C LYS A 341 -4.47 17.72 -14.67
N LEU A 342 -4.66 17.41 -13.37
CA LEU A 342 -3.61 16.81 -12.55
C LEU A 342 -3.27 15.42 -13.12
N PRO A 343 -1.98 15.02 -13.23
CA PRO A 343 -1.61 13.73 -13.75
C PRO A 343 -1.82 12.64 -12.68
N PHE A 344 -3.04 12.15 -12.53
CA PHE A 344 -3.38 11.14 -11.53
C PHE A 344 -4.17 9.98 -12.11
N THR A 345 -4.00 8.83 -11.51
CA THR A 345 -4.79 7.62 -11.75
C THR A 345 -5.13 6.92 -10.44
N VAL A 346 -6.11 6.03 -10.50
CA VAL A 346 -6.48 5.15 -9.36
C VAL A 346 -6.30 3.72 -9.82
N GLY A 347 -5.41 2.98 -9.13
CA GLY A 347 -5.21 1.56 -9.35
C GLY A 347 -6.01 0.72 -8.35
N TYR A 348 -6.29 -0.51 -8.73
CA TYR A 348 -6.94 -1.52 -7.90
C TYR A 348 -6.05 -2.73 -7.71
N GLY A 349 -6.01 -3.24 -6.48
CA GLY A 349 -5.25 -4.42 -6.16
C GLY A 349 -5.47 -4.91 -4.73
N MET A 350 -4.84 -6.03 -4.43
CA MET A 350 -4.88 -6.69 -3.14
C MET A 350 -3.58 -7.47 -2.90
N THR A 351 -3.30 -7.80 -1.65
CA THR A 351 -2.08 -8.55 -1.30
C THR A 351 -1.97 -9.86 -2.06
N GLU A 352 -3.09 -10.53 -2.27
CA GLU A 352 -3.22 -11.81 -2.98
C GLU A 352 -2.92 -11.71 -4.49
N ALA A 353 -2.68 -10.48 -5.01
CA ALA A 353 -2.29 -10.22 -6.41
C ALA A 353 -0.93 -9.51 -6.57
N ALA A 354 -0.15 -9.39 -5.52
CA ALA A 354 1.25 -8.95 -5.46
C ALA A 354 1.63 -7.52 -5.93
N PRO A 355 0.86 -6.46 -5.87
CA PRO A 355 -0.52 -6.34 -5.44
C PRO A 355 -1.53 -6.04 -6.56
N LEU A 356 -1.12 -5.76 -7.81
CA LEU A 356 -1.90 -5.01 -8.80
C LEU A 356 -2.82 -5.91 -9.64
N LEU A 357 -4.08 -5.52 -9.74
CA LEU A 357 -5.10 -6.15 -10.59
C LEU A 357 -5.51 -5.24 -11.76
N ALA A 358 -5.66 -3.93 -11.50
CA ALA A 358 -6.12 -3.00 -12.53
C ALA A 358 -5.45 -1.64 -12.42
N TYR A 359 -5.22 -1.03 -13.58
CA TYR A 359 -4.60 0.27 -13.75
C TYR A 359 -4.94 0.83 -15.13
N GLU A 360 -4.90 2.16 -15.29
CA GLU A 360 -4.87 2.84 -16.58
C GLU A 360 -4.05 4.12 -16.48
N ASP A 361 -3.36 4.47 -17.54
CA ASP A 361 -2.59 5.72 -17.62
C ASP A 361 -3.48 6.93 -17.37
N TRP A 362 -2.98 7.91 -16.65
CA TRP A 362 -3.77 9.05 -16.18
C TRP A 362 -4.48 9.85 -17.30
N TRP A 363 -3.98 9.79 -18.53
CA TRP A 363 -4.61 10.47 -19.69
C TRP A 363 -5.73 9.64 -20.34
N GLU A 364 -5.80 8.33 -20.11
CA GLU A 364 -6.87 7.42 -20.55
C GLU A 364 -7.81 7.00 -19.42
N PHE A 365 -7.44 7.31 -18.18
CA PHE A 365 -8.15 6.90 -16.98
C PHE A 365 -9.62 7.33 -16.98
N ALA A 366 -10.54 6.37 -16.98
CA ALA A 366 -11.98 6.63 -16.94
C ALA A 366 -12.43 7.07 -15.53
N SER A 367 -13.34 8.06 -15.47
CA SER A 367 -13.84 8.57 -14.18
C SER A 367 -14.50 7.49 -13.34
N LYS A 368 -14.19 7.47 -12.04
CA LYS A 368 -14.72 6.51 -11.06
C LYS A 368 -14.34 5.05 -11.32
N SER A 369 -13.49 4.76 -12.31
CA SER A 369 -12.96 3.42 -12.54
C SER A 369 -11.68 3.19 -11.73
N CYS A 370 -11.16 1.96 -11.81
CA CYS A 370 -9.83 1.60 -11.33
C CYS A 370 -8.89 1.26 -12.52
N GLY A 371 -9.28 1.64 -13.74
CA GLY A 371 -8.60 1.23 -14.95
C GLY A 371 -9.03 -0.16 -15.43
N LYS A 372 -8.18 -0.76 -16.27
CA LYS A 372 -8.37 -2.08 -16.88
C LYS A 372 -7.45 -3.11 -16.22
N ALA A 373 -7.76 -4.39 -16.42
CA ALA A 373 -6.87 -5.47 -15.99
C ALA A 373 -5.45 -5.25 -16.52
N VAL A 374 -4.44 -5.47 -15.67
CA VAL A 374 -3.02 -5.40 -16.10
C VAL A 374 -2.61 -6.66 -16.85
N ASP A 375 -1.54 -6.59 -17.66
CA ASP A 375 -1.11 -7.66 -18.58
C ASP A 375 -0.91 -9.03 -17.88
N SER A 376 -0.57 -9.05 -16.59
CA SER A 376 -0.25 -10.25 -15.82
C SER A 376 -1.47 -10.99 -15.26
N VAL A 377 -2.67 -10.42 -15.40
CA VAL A 377 -3.91 -11.00 -14.87
C VAL A 377 -5.08 -10.83 -15.84
N GLU A 378 -5.97 -11.80 -15.81
CA GLU A 378 -7.31 -11.68 -16.36
C GLU A 378 -8.27 -11.32 -15.22
N VAL A 379 -9.26 -10.49 -15.52
CA VAL A 379 -10.31 -10.11 -14.57
C VAL A 379 -11.68 -10.37 -15.18
N ARG A 380 -12.56 -10.99 -14.41
CA ARG A 380 -13.98 -11.17 -14.76
C ARG A 380 -14.89 -10.67 -13.64
N ILE A 381 -16.11 -10.34 -14.00
CA ILE A 381 -17.19 -10.06 -13.05
C ILE A 381 -18.10 -11.29 -13.03
N ASP A 382 -18.28 -11.90 -11.87
CA ASP A 382 -19.17 -13.06 -11.68
C ASP A 382 -20.64 -12.61 -11.71
N SER A 383 -21.17 -12.45 -12.92
CA SER A 383 -22.50 -11.91 -13.19
C SER A 383 -23.00 -12.36 -14.58
N ASP A 384 -24.32 -12.56 -14.74
CA ASP A 384 -24.96 -12.85 -16.03
C ASP A 384 -24.78 -11.71 -17.05
N ASP A 385 -24.68 -10.46 -16.58
CA ASP A 385 -24.42 -9.28 -17.41
C ASP A 385 -23.42 -8.38 -16.68
N PRO A 386 -22.09 -8.58 -16.87
CA PRO A 386 -21.03 -7.86 -16.17
C PRO A 386 -21.03 -6.36 -16.44
N TYR A 387 -21.76 -5.91 -17.47
CA TYR A 387 -21.87 -4.49 -17.84
C TYR A 387 -22.99 -3.76 -17.11
N LYS A 388 -23.97 -4.49 -16.56
CA LYS A 388 -25.17 -3.90 -15.95
C LYS A 388 -25.47 -4.42 -14.55
N LYS A 389 -25.08 -5.68 -14.26
CA LYS A 389 -25.34 -6.32 -12.97
C LYS A 389 -24.03 -6.45 -12.18
N VAL A 390 -24.05 -5.94 -10.97
CA VAL A 390 -22.92 -6.07 -10.05
C VAL A 390 -22.71 -7.55 -9.70
N GLY A 391 -21.45 -7.99 -9.80
CA GLY A 391 -21.00 -9.32 -9.39
C GLY A 391 -19.66 -9.26 -8.66
N GLU A 392 -19.20 -10.39 -8.14
CA GLU A 392 -17.89 -10.48 -7.53
C GLU A 392 -16.80 -10.31 -8.59
N ILE A 393 -15.82 -9.46 -8.31
CA ILE A 393 -14.61 -9.33 -9.13
C ILE A 393 -13.75 -10.56 -8.87
N GLN A 394 -13.39 -11.29 -9.93
CA GLN A 394 -12.53 -12.46 -9.86
C GLN A 394 -11.32 -12.26 -10.76
N ALA A 395 -10.16 -12.78 -10.32
CA ALA A 395 -8.88 -12.59 -11.03
C ALA A 395 -8.13 -13.91 -11.21
N LYS A 396 -7.38 -14.04 -12.32
CA LYS A 396 -6.54 -15.20 -12.61
C LYS A 396 -5.29 -14.75 -13.36
N GLY A 397 -4.13 -15.30 -13.05
CA GLY A 397 -2.87 -14.97 -13.75
C GLY A 397 -1.63 -15.17 -12.90
N ASN A 398 -0.49 -14.76 -13.45
CA ASN A 398 0.83 -15.03 -12.87
C ASN A 398 1.13 -14.21 -11.61
N SER A 399 0.45 -13.07 -11.42
CA SER A 399 0.58 -12.26 -10.20
C SER A 399 -0.23 -12.79 -9.02
N ILE A 400 -1.06 -13.84 -9.21
CA ILE A 400 -1.95 -14.35 -8.16
C ILE A 400 -1.21 -15.26 -7.20
N MET A 401 -1.51 -15.14 -5.90
CA MET A 401 -0.97 -15.98 -4.83
C MET A 401 -1.16 -17.48 -5.08
N THR A 402 -0.33 -18.30 -4.47
CA THR A 402 -0.53 -19.76 -4.46
C THR A 402 -1.52 -20.22 -3.41
N GLY A 403 -1.78 -19.42 -2.39
CA GLY A 403 -2.69 -19.71 -1.29
C GLY A 403 -2.27 -19.02 0.01
N TYR A 404 -2.87 -19.45 1.12
CA TYR A 404 -2.56 -18.97 2.45
C TYR A 404 -1.68 -19.98 3.20
N TYR A 405 -0.58 -19.50 3.75
CA TYR A 405 0.41 -20.32 4.46
C TYR A 405 -0.22 -21.06 5.64
N LYS A 406 -0.05 -22.39 5.67
CA LYS A 406 -0.63 -23.32 6.67
C LYS A 406 -2.15 -23.16 6.84
N ASN A 407 -2.89 -22.78 5.78
CA ASN A 407 -4.34 -22.61 5.86
C ASN A 407 -5.03 -23.06 4.55
N GLU A 408 -5.17 -24.37 4.40
CA GLU A 408 -5.75 -24.99 3.22
C GLU A 408 -7.25 -24.66 3.07
N GLU A 409 -8.01 -24.63 4.18
CA GLU A 409 -9.43 -24.26 4.17
C GLU A 409 -9.64 -22.86 3.58
N ALA A 410 -8.88 -21.87 4.08
CA ALA A 410 -8.96 -20.51 3.57
C ALA A 410 -8.47 -20.41 2.12
N THR A 411 -7.49 -21.23 1.73
CA THR A 411 -7.00 -21.29 0.35
C THR A 411 -8.08 -21.79 -0.58
N ASN A 412 -8.71 -22.93 -0.26
CA ASN A 412 -9.79 -23.51 -1.05
C ASN A 412 -10.99 -22.56 -1.17
N ALA A 413 -11.33 -21.86 -0.09
CA ALA A 413 -12.42 -20.88 -0.10
C ALA A 413 -12.08 -19.61 -0.94
N ALA A 414 -10.81 -19.30 -1.13
CA ALA A 414 -10.38 -18.13 -1.90
C ALA A 414 -10.45 -18.34 -3.42
N PHE A 415 -10.53 -19.57 -3.89
CA PHE A 415 -10.58 -19.86 -5.31
C PHE A 415 -11.90 -20.48 -5.73
N THR A 416 -12.29 -20.22 -6.98
CA THR A 416 -13.39 -20.94 -7.64
C THR A 416 -12.92 -22.31 -8.12
N ALA A 417 -13.86 -23.20 -8.47
CA ALA A 417 -13.54 -24.53 -9.00
C ALA A 417 -12.72 -24.49 -10.31
N ASP A 418 -12.84 -23.42 -11.10
CA ASP A 418 -12.08 -23.18 -12.35
C ASP A 418 -10.81 -22.33 -12.12
N GLY A 419 -10.42 -22.13 -10.86
CA GLY A 419 -9.12 -21.56 -10.44
C GLY A 419 -9.02 -20.04 -10.49
N TRP A 420 -10.13 -19.32 -10.39
CA TRP A 420 -10.13 -17.85 -10.24
C TRP A 420 -10.09 -17.44 -8.77
N LEU A 421 -9.25 -16.48 -8.44
CA LEU A 421 -9.22 -15.87 -7.13
C LEU A 421 -10.50 -15.04 -6.93
N ARG A 422 -11.22 -15.31 -5.84
CA ARG A 422 -12.32 -14.49 -5.34
C ARG A 422 -11.77 -13.29 -4.59
N THR A 423 -11.96 -12.09 -5.11
CA THR A 423 -11.40 -10.89 -4.45
C THR A 423 -12.20 -10.46 -3.22
N GLY A 424 -13.46 -10.89 -3.13
CA GLY A 424 -14.41 -10.38 -2.14
C GLY A 424 -14.85 -8.94 -2.41
N ASP A 425 -14.43 -8.34 -3.52
CA ASP A 425 -14.90 -7.04 -3.98
C ASP A 425 -16.00 -7.22 -5.02
N LEU A 426 -17.01 -6.37 -4.96
CA LEU A 426 -18.14 -6.33 -5.89
C LEU A 426 -17.95 -5.19 -6.88
N GLY A 427 -18.27 -5.42 -8.15
CA GLY A 427 -18.08 -4.41 -9.17
C GLY A 427 -18.81 -4.67 -10.48
N LEU A 428 -18.54 -3.78 -11.42
CA LEU A 428 -19.00 -3.79 -12.81
C LEU A 428 -17.81 -3.58 -13.73
N MET A 429 -17.95 -3.94 -14.99
CA MET A 429 -17.01 -3.63 -16.05
C MET A 429 -17.74 -2.88 -17.17
N ASP A 430 -17.11 -1.91 -17.81
CA ASP A 430 -17.67 -1.34 -19.03
C ASP A 430 -17.19 -2.10 -20.29
N LYS A 431 -17.78 -1.77 -21.44
CA LYS A 431 -17.41 -2.40 -22.73
C LYS A 431 -15.98 -2.14 -23.17
N LYS A 432 -15.26 -1.20 -22.53
CA LYS A 432 -13.85 -0.89 -22.78
C LYS A 432 -12.93 -1.65 -21.83
N GLY A 433 -13.48 -2.43 -20.89
CA GLY A 433 -12.74 -3.17 -19.89
C GLY A 433 -12.40 -2.38 -18.62
N ASN A 434 -12.92 -1.16 -18.45
CA ASN A 434 -12.72 -0.43 -17.20
C ASN A 434 -13.53 -1.06 -16.06
N ILE A 435 -12.89 -1.23 -14.91
CA ILE A 435 -13.45 -1.86 -13.71
C ILE A 435 -13.94 -0.78 -12.75
N TYR A 436 -15.15 -0.97 -12.23
CA TYR A 436 -15.79 -0.06 -11.28
C TYR A 436 -16.13 -0.82 -10.00
N ILE A 437 -15.44 -0.55 -8.91
CA ILE A 437 -15.70 -1.17 -7.61
C ILE A 437 -16.93 -0.51 -6.99
N LYS A 438 -17.81 -1.33 -6.44
CA LYS A 438 -19.04 -0.92 -5.75
C LYS A 438 -18.94 -1.04 -4.23
N GLY A 439 -18.26 -2.05 -3.74
CA GLY A 439 -18.05 -2.29 -2.32
C GLY A 439 -17.51 -3.69 -2.03
N ARG A 440 -17.49 -4.05 -0.76
CA ARG A 440 -17.08 -5.38 -0.29
C ARG A 440 -18.28 -6.30 -0.14
N SER A 441 -18.19 -7.54 -0.59
CA SER A 441 -19.26 -8.55 -0.45
C SER A 441 -19.71 -8.74 1.01
N LYS A 442 -18.74 -8.74 1.94
CA LYS A 442 -18.98 -8.87 3.40
C LYS A 442 -19.66 -7.66 4.04
N ASN A 443 -19.63 -6.51 3.40
CA ASN A 443 -20.22 -5.26 3.90
C ASN A 443 -21.56 -4.98 3.25
N MET A 444 -21.90 -5.66 2.15
CA MET A 444 -23.16 -5.49 1.45
C MET A 444 -24.33 -5.73 2.39
N ILE A 445 -25.30 -4.82 2.34
CA ILE A 445 -26.55 -4.89 3.10
C ILE A 445 -27.66 -5.28 2.12
N LEU A 446 -28.45 -6.27 2.50
CA LEU A 446 -29.63 -6.64 1.72
C LEU A 446 -30.82 -5.81 2.18
N SER A 447 -31.40 -5.02 1.31
CA SER A 447 -32.61 -4.25 1.62
C SER A 447 -33.81 -5.17 1.83
N ALA A 448 -34.86 -4.68 2.48
CA ALA A 448 -36.12 -5.41 2.66
C ALA A 448 -36.77 -5.86 1.33
N ASN A 449 -36.44 -5.17 0.23
CA ASN A 449 -36.96 -5.47 -1.12
C ASN A 449 -36.00 -6.39 -1.92
N GLY A 450 -34.98 -6.98 -1.27
CA GLY A 450 -34.03 -7.87 -1.93
C GLY A 450 -33.00 -7.15 -2.81
N GLN A 451 -32.85 -5.84 -2.71
CA GLN A 451 -31.85 -5.06 -3.45
C GLN A 451 -30.56 -4.94 -2.64
N ASN A 452 -29.42 -5.05 -3.32
CA ASN A 452 -28.11 -4.88 -2.70
C ASN A 452 -27.84 -3.40 -2.45
N ILE A 453 -27.47 -3.07 -1.21
CA ILE A 453 -27.00 -1.76 -0.78
C ILE A 453 -25.51 -1.87 -0.51
N TYR A 454 -24.73 -0.95 -1.07
CA TYR A 454 -23.31 -0.85 -0.89
C TYR A 454 -23.00 0.31 0.08
N PRO A 455 -22.69 0.02 1.35
CA PRO A 455 -22.46 1.07 2.36
C PRO A 455 -21.39 2.08 1.95
N GLU A 456 -20.37 1.61 1.24
CA GLU A 456 -19.26 2.44 0.79
C GLU A 456 -19.68 3.55 -0.18
N GLU A 457 -20.70 3.34 -1.00
CA GLU A 457 -21.27 4.37 -1.88
C GLU A 457 -21.94 5.48 -1.08
N ILE A 458 -22.68 5.11 -0.03
CA ILE A 458 -23.36 6.07 0.85
C ILE A 458 -22.33 6.83 1.69
N GLU A 459 -21.35 6.12 2.23
CA GLU A 459 -20.24 6.70 3.02
C GLU A 459 -19.43 7.72 2.22
N ALA A 460 -19.23 7.47 0.93
CA ALA A 460 -18.57 8.42 0.05
C ALA A 460 -19.30 9.77 0.03
N GLU A 461 -20.63 9.76 -0.04
CA GLU A 461 -21.45 10.98 -0.02
C GLU A 461 -21.52 11.61 1.38
N VAL A 462 -21.55 10.79 2.44
CA VAL A 462 -21.51 11.28 3.83
C VAL A 462 -20.16 11.97 4.11
N ASN A 463 -19.05 11.37 3.68
CA ASN A 463 -17.71 11.91 3.87
C ASN A 463 -17.45 13.19 3.06
N ASN A 464 -18.30 13.51 2.06
CA ASN A 464 -18.29 14.77 1.32
C ASN A 464 -18.91 15.94 2.11
N GLN A 465 -19.66 15.64 3.16
CA GLN A 465 -20.32 16.68 3.94
C GLN A 465 -19.30 17.50 4.74
N PRO A 466 -19.48 18.83 4.88
CA PRO A 466 -18.65 19.66 5.74
C PRO A 466 -18.52 19.08 7.15
N TYR A 467 -17.35 19.24 7.76
CA TYR A 467 -17.01 18.78 9.13
C TYR A 467 -16.99 17.25 9.32
N VAL A 468 -17.44 16.45 8.36
CA VAL A 468 -17.33 14.98 8.45
C VAL A 468 -15.87 14.56 8.24
N VAL A 469 -15.34 13.81 9.20
CA VAL A 469 -13.98 13.27 9.17
C VAL A 469 -14.01 11.86 8.58
N GLU A 470 -14.90 11.01 9.09
CA GLU A 470 -15.09 9.63 8.64
C GLU A 470 -16.47 9.11 9.01
N SER A 471 -16.98 8.14 8.28
CA SER A 471 -18.29 7.55 8.53
C SER A 471 -18.32 6.05 8.28
N VAL A 472 -19.29 5.39 8.89
CA VAL A 472 -19.64 3.99 8.65
C VAL A 472 -21.15 3.90 8.52
N VAL A 473 -21.64 3.30 7.44
CA VAL A 473 -23.07 3.01 7.26
C VAL A 473 -23.35 1.58 7.67
N VAL A 474 -24.32 1.42 8.55
CA VAL A 474 -24.72 0.13 9.13
C VAL A 474 -26.23 -0.11 8.94
N ASP A 475 -26.59 -1.37 8.96
CA ASP A 475 -27.98 -1.80 9.04
C ASP A 475 -28.36 -2.06 10.51
N ARG A 476 -29.37 -1.38 11.00
CA ARG A 476 -30.00 -1.66 12.29
C ARG A 476 -31.45 -2.10 12.09
N GLY A 477 -31.60 -3.35 11.67
CA GLY A 477 -32.88 -3.93 11.34
C GLY A 477 -33.39 -3.44 9.99
N THR A 478 -34.34 -2.54 9.92
CA THR A 478 -34.83 -1.99 8.65
C THR A 478 -34.32 -0.58 8.35
N LYS A 479 -33.37 -0.09 9.16
CA LYS A 479 -32.88 1.28 9.13
C LYS A 479 -31.43 1.35 8.70
N LEU A 480 -31.15 2.09 7.64
CA LEU A 480 -29.79 2.47 7.28
C LEU A 480 -29.37 3.68 8.11
N VAL A 481 -28.36 3.46 8.94
CA VAL A 481 -27.83 4.46 9.88
C VAL A 481 -26.43 4.84 9.47
N ALA A 482 -26.18 6.14 9.30
CA ALA A 482 -24.81 6.66 9.15
C ALA A 482 -24.25 7.04 10.53
N LEU A 483 -23.25 6.30 10.98
CA LEU A 483 -22.41 6.64 12.13
C LEU A 483 -21.35 7.60 11.63
N ILE A 484 -21.20 8.77 12.26
CA ILE A 484 -20.32 9.83 11.75
C ILE A 484 -19.39 10.32 12.86
N TYR A 485 -18.11 10.27 12.63
CA TYR A 485 -17.13 11.03 13.42
C TYR A 485 -16.85 12.34 12.70
N MET A 486 -17.00 13.46 13.41
CA MET A 486 -16.88 14.79 12.82
C MET A 486 -15.95 15.72 13.61
N ASP A 487 -15.48 16.78 12.96
CA ASP A 487 -14.78 17.90 13.59
C ASP A 487 -15.81 18.83 14.26
N ALA A 488 -16.27 18.40 15.43
CA ALA A 488 -17.33 19.09 16.18
C ALA A 488 -16.90 20.48 16.67
N ASP A 489 -15.60 20.65 17.01
CA ASP A 489 -15.08 21.93 17.49
C ASP A 489 -15.08 22.98 16.38
N LYS A 490 -14.66 22.56 15.17
CA LYS A 490 -14.72 23.44 13.99
C LYS A 490 -16.16 23.79 13.61
N ALA A 491 -17.05 22.82 13.63
CA ALA A 491 -18.48 23.05 13.33
C ALA A 491 -19.11 24.05 14.30
N LYS A 492 -18.86 23.90 15.61
CA LYS A 492 -19.33 24.82 16.66
C LYS A 492 -18.73 26.22 16.51
N ALA A 493 -17.41 26.31 16.22
CA ALA A 493 -16.75 27.59 15.99
C ALA A 493 -17.32 28.37 14.80
N GLU A 494 -17.87 27.66 13.80
CA GLU A 494 -18.55 28.23 12.64
C GLU A 494 -20.08 28.40 12.87
N GLY A 495 -20.57 28.20 14.10
CA GLY A 495 -21.97 28.43 14.50
C GLY A 495 -22.95 27.37 14.03
N VAL A 496 -22.47 26.15 13.74
CA VAL A 496 -23.33 25.04 13.26
C VAL A 496 -24.03 24.37 14.44
N ASP A 497 -25.37 24.32 14.39
CA ASP A 497 -26.16 23.46 15.28
C ASP A 497 -26.01 22.01 14.84
N LEU A 498 -25.32 21.19 15.65
CA LEU A 498 -25.03 19.81 15.32
C LEU A 498 -26.26 18.92 15.18
N GLU A 499 -27.32 19.16 15.96
CA GLU A 499 -28.55 18.36 15.86
C GLU A 499 -29.36 18.71 14.60
N ALA A 500 -29.46 19.99 14.27
CA ALA A 500 -30.06 20.42 13.00
C ALA A 500 -29.24 19.94 11.80
N TYR A 501 -27.90 19.84 11.94
CA TYR A 501 -27.00 19.41 10.88
C TYR A 501 -27.16 17.94 10.50
N LYS A 502 -27.59 17.05 11.41
CA LYS A 502 -27.95 15.65 11.09
C LYS A 502 -28.98 15.59 9.97
N LYS A 503 -30.03 16.43 10.05
CA LYS A 503 -31.10 16.51 9.03
C LYS A 503 -30.55 17.01 7.69
N THR A 504 -29.64 17.98 7.73
CA THR A 504 -28.99 18.52 6.54
C THR A 504 -28.17 17.46 5.83
N ILE A 505 -27.31 16.73 6.58
CA ILE A 505 -26.52 15.60 6.02
C ILE A 505 -27.44 14.57 5.38
N MET A 506 -28.47 14.12 6.11
CA MET A 506 -29.41 13.12 5.63
C MET A 506 -30.13 13.59 4.35
N THR A 507 -30.57 14.83 4.31
CA THR A 507 -31.27 15.41 3.12
C THR A 507 -30.33 15.46 1.91
N GLN A 508 -29.10 15.94 2.09
CA GLN A 508 -28.13 16.10 1.00
C GLN A 508 -27.67 14.75 0.46
N VAL A 509 -27.34 13.79 1.33
CA VAL A 509 -26.95 12.44 0.94
C VAL A 509 -28.11 11.72 0.24
N ASN A 510 -29.32 11.78 0.80
CA ASN A 510 -30.49 11.11 0.24
C ASN A 510 -30.93 11.69 -1.11
N ALA A 511 -30.53 12.91 -1.45
CA ALA A 511 -30.80 13.51 -2.76
C ALA A 511 -30.03 12.82 -3.89
N THR A 512 -28.89 12.20 -3.58
CA THR A 512 -28.03 11.50 -4.56
C THR A 512 -28.23 9.98 -4.56
N MET A 513 -28.91 9.44 -3.53
CA MET A 513 -29.08 8.01 -3.34
C MET A 513 -30.38 7.47 -3.95
N PRO A 514 -30.35 6.24 -4.52
CA PRO A 514 -31.56 5.52 -4.90
C PRO A 514 -32.53 5.35 -3.71
N ALA A 515 -33.81 5.20 -3.99
CA ALA A 515 -34.86 5.13 -2.95
C ALA A 515 -34.59 4.03 -1.89
N TYR A 516 -34.07 2.88 -2.31
CA TYR A 516 -33.82 1.73 -1.45
C TYR A 516 -32.53 1.85 -0.58
N SER A 517 -31.65 2.80 -0.87
CA SER A 517 -30.38 3.02 -0.15
C SER A 517 -30.35 4.37 0.58
N LYS A 518 -31.51 4.96 0.84
CA LYS A 518 -31.60 6.22 1.59
C LYS A 518 -31.35 6.01 3.07
N LEU A 519 -30.54 6.91 3.65
CA LEU A 519 -30.33 6.98 5.10
C LEU A 519 -31.64 7.30 5.82
N THR A 520 -31.89 6.62 6.91
CA THR A 520 -33.03 6.86 7.80
C THR A 520 -32.61 7.56 9.10
N MET A 521 -31.31 7.50 9.45
CA MET A 521 -30.79 8.09 10.67
C MET A 521 -29.31 8.49 10.49
N VAL A 522 -28.91 9.51 11.24
CA VAL A 522 -27.51 9.94 11.42
C VAL A 522 -27.20 9.98 12.91
N GLU A 523 -26.14 9.32 13.31
CA GLU A 523 -25.63 9.32 14.68
C GLU A 523 -24.20 9.84 14.71
N TYR A 524 -23.87 10.69 15.70
CA TYR A 524 -22.50 11.15 15.89
C TYR A 524 -21.74 10.24 16.85
N MET A 525 -20.48 9.99 16.51
CA MET A 525 -19.56 9.23 17.33
C MET A 525 -18.71 10.20 18.16
N ASP A 526 -18.57 9.91 19.46
CA ASP A 526 -17.75 10.72 20.38
C ASP A 526 -16.26 10.56 20.13
N LYS A 527 -15.85 9.45 19.52
CA LYS A 527 -14.46 9.08 19.26
C LYS A 527 -14.26 8.63 17.83
N PRO A 528 -13.05 8.76 17.26
CA PRO A 528 -12.70 8.16 15.97
C PRO A 528 -13.01 6.67 15.95
N PHE A 529 -13.35 6.15 14.76
CA PHE A 529 -13.57 4.70 14.62
C PHE A 529 -12.30 3.90 14.89
N GLU A 530 -12.46 2.76 15.55
CA GLU A 530 -11.41 1.76 15.72
C GLU A 530 -10.93 1.27 14.36
N LYS A 531 -9.61 1.22 14.19
CA LYS A 531 -8.99 0.83 12.92
C LYS A 531 -8.08 -0.37 13.10
N THR A 532 -7.95 -1.12 12.03
CA THR A 532 -6.89 -2.12 11.90
C THR A 532 -5.54 -1.41 11.77
N PRO A 533 -4.40 -2.10 11.96
CA PRO A 533 -3.07 -1.55 11.65
C PRO A 533 -2.94 -1.03 10.21
N LYS A 534 -3.79 -1.52 9.30
CA LYS A 534 -3.92 -1.04 7.91
C LYS A 534 -4.77 0.22 7.76
N MET A 535 -5.13 0.90 8.85
CA MET A 535 -5.99 2.09 8.89
C MET A 535 -7.40 1.89 8.33
N SER A 536 -7.85 0.65 8.15
CA SER A 536 -9.23 0.32 7.78
C SER A 536 -10.12 0.25 9.02
N ILE A 537 -11.32 0.83 8.96
CA ILE A 537 -12.27 0.81 10.07
C ILE A 537 -12.72 -0.63 10.37
N LYS A 538 -12.70 -1.02 11.64
CA LYS A 538 -13.19 -2.32 12.12
C LYS A 538 -14.73 -2.32 12.17
N ARG A 539 -15.37 -2.41 11.00
CA ARG A 539 -16.84 -2.29 10.85
C ARG A 539 -17.64 -3.24 11.73
N PHE A 540 -17.10 -4.43 12.02
CA PHE A 540 -17.76 -5.43 12.86
C PHE A 540 -18.04 -4.95 14.30
N MET A 541 -17.33 -3.91 14.76
CA MET A 541 -17.54 -3.31 16.09
C MET A 541 -18.75 -2.36 16.13
N TYR A 542 -19.32 -2.02 15.00
CA TYR A 542 -20.36 -0.98 14.86
C TYR A 542 -21.69 -1.50 14.29
N LYS A 543 -21.75 -2.81 14.01
CA LYS A 543 -22.97 -3.46 13.49
C LYS A 543 -24.10 -3.52 14.51
#